data_821062460d5243697670fec96d2b182d
#
_entry.id   821062460d5243697670fec96d2b182d
#
_cell.length_a   1.000
_cell.length_b   1.000
_cell.length_c   1.000
_cell.angle_alpha   90.00
_cell.angle_beta   90.00
_cell.angle_gamma   90.00
#
_symmetry.space_group_name_H-M   'P 1'
#
loop_
_entity.id
_entity.type
_entity.pdbx_description
1 polymer ?
#
loop_
_entity_poly.entity_id
_entity_poly.type
_entity_poly.pdbx_seq_one_letter_code
_entity_poly.pdbx_strand_id
1 'polypeptide(L)'
;ALDYCFTAGAKEDSHFQATSLETLRNMVAANAGITFMPELAVLNEGTRKGVKYIPCHSPEPARTITLVYRPGSPLRNRYERVASAISEQVKSILSNKK
;
A
#
# COMPACT_ATOMS: atom_id res chain seq x y z
N ALA A 1 -0.57 7.21 -5.79
CA ALA A 1 0.03 8.07 -4.74
C ALA A 1 0.61 9.36 -5.31
N LEU A 2 1.31 9.28 -6.46
CA LEU A 2 1.87 10.49 -7.09
C LEU A 2 0.80 11.49 -7.50
N ASP A 3 -0.33 11.02 -8.05
CA ASP A 3 -1.43 11.89 -8.43
C ASP A 3 -1.98 12.66 -7.22
N TYR A 4 -2.11 11.98 -6.09
CA TYR A 4 -2.53 12.63 -4.86
C TYR A 4 -1.53 13.68 -4.40
N CYS A 5 -0.24 13.36 -4.46
CA CYS A 5 0.82 14.30 -4.08
C CYS A 5 0.80 15.55 -4.94
N PHE A 6 0.68 15.41 -6.27
CA PHE A 6 0.63 16.55 -7.17
C PHE A 6 -0.60 17.41 -6.93
N THR A 7 -1.76 16.79 -6.68
CA THR A 7 -2.99 17.50 -6.37
C THR A 7 -2.87 18.29 -5.08
N ALA A 8 -2.16 17.75 -4.09
CA ALA A 8 -1.91 18.43 -2.81
C ALA A 8 -0.76 19.43 -2.85
N GLY A 9 -0.10 19.59 -4.00
CA GLY A 9 0.99 20.53 -4.16
C GLY A 9 2.36 20.01 -3.80
N ALA A 10 2.49 18.72 -3.52
CA ALA A 10 3.78 18.10 -3.23
C ALA A 10 4.51 17.72 -4.52
N LYS A 11 5.82 17.58 -4.41
CA LYS A 11 6.66 17.13 -5.53
C LYS A 11 7.39 15.86 -5.15
N GLU A 12 7.57 14.97 -6.13
CA GLU A 12 8.42 13.82 -5.96
C GLU A 12 9.89 14.22 -6.04
N ASP A 13 10.68 13.74 -5.07
CA ASP A 13 12.12 13.94 -5.12
C ASP A 13 12.74 12.82 -5.95
N SER A 14 13.15 13.13 -7.18
CA SER A 14 13.71 12.15 -8.11
C SER A 14 15.07 11.61 -7.68
N HIS A 15 15.74 12.23 -6.72
CA HIS A 15 17.03 11.76 -6.20
C HIS A 15 16.86 10.58 -5.23
N PHE A 16 15.65 10.39 -4.69
CA PHE A 16 15.37 9.39 -3.67
C PHE A 16 14.20 8.52 -4.10
N GLN A 17 14.42 7.71 -5.13
CA GLN A 17 13.43 6.76 -5.61
C GLN A 17 13.79 5.34 -5.17
N ALA A 18 12.78 4.56 -4.85
CA ALA A 18 12.96 3.18 -4.45
C ALA A 18 11.88 2.30 -5.07
N THR A 19 12.23 1.04 -5.30
CA THR A 19 11.34 0.06 -5.92
C THR A 19 10.56 -0.78 -4.92
N SER A 20 10.93 -0.77 -3.64
CA SER A 20 10.26 -1.56 -2.61
C SER A 20 9.82 -0.69 -1.43
N LEU A 21 8.74 -1.13 -0.78
CA LEU A 21 8.23 -0.45 0.40
C LEU A 21 9.21 -0.51 1.58
N GLU A 22 9.93 -1.61 1.72
CA GLU A 22 10.94 -1.75 2.78
C GLU A 22 12.08 -0.76 2.61
N THR A 23 12.54 -0.57 1.37
CA THR A 23 13.56 0.42 1.08
C THR A 23 13.06 1.84 1.41
N LEU A 24 11.82 2.14 1.04
CA LEU A 24 11.23 3.45 1.37
C LEU A 24 11.15 3.68 2.87
N ARG A 25 10.76 2.66 3.64
CA ARG A 25 10.75 2.76 5.11
C ARG A 25 12.13 3.06 5.67
N ASN A 26 13.13 2.36 5.18
CA ASN A 26 14.51 2.56 5.64
C ASN A 26 15.01 3.96 5.30
N MET A 27 14.66 4.47 4.14
CA MET A 27 15.01 5.84 3.73
C MET A 27 14.35 6.87 4.64
N VAL A 28 13.07 6.69 4.97
CA VAL A 28 12.37 7.59 5.89
C VAL A 28 12.99 7.51 7.29
N ALA A 29 13.30 6.31 7.77
CA ALA A 29 13.95 6.14 9.07
C ALA A 29 15.33 6.82 9.11
N ALA A 30 16.02 6.90 7.98
CA ALA A 30 17.29 7.61 7.85
C ALA A 30 17.13 9.12 7.63
N ASN A 31 15.91 9.62 7.73
CA ASN A 31 15.60 11.05 7.58
C ASN A 31 15.79 11.59 6.16
N ALA A 32 15.61 10.73 5.16
CA ALA A 32 15.72 11.13 3.75
C ALA A 32 14.48 11.86 3.23
N GLY A 33 13.34 11.74 3.91
CA GLY A 33 12.10 12.39 3.49
C GLY A 33 10.87 11.71 4.06
N ILE A 34 9.74 11.94 3.40
CA ILE A 34 8.46 11.32 3.75
C ILE A 34 7.91 10.55 2.56
N THR A 35 7.03 9.60 2.81
CA THR A 35 6.40 8.81 1.75
C THR A 35 5.01 8.35 2.18
N PHE A 36 4.25 7.82 1.22
CA PHE A 36 3.00 7.12 1.52
C PHE A 36 3.25 5.64 1.71
N MET A 37 2.49 5.05 2.62
CA MET A 37 2.59 3.63 2.91
C MET A 37 1.18 3.03 2.93
N PRO A 38 0.95 1.90 2.23
CA PRO A 38 -0.35 1.25 2.28
C PRO A 38 -0.68 0.76 3.69
N GLU A 39 -1.94 0.84 4.05
CA GLU A 39 -2.41 0.43 5.37
C GLU A 39 -2.03 -1.01 5.71
N LEU A 40 -2.17 -1.91 4.73
CA LEU A 40 -1.80 -3.33 4.95
C LEU A 40 -0.33 -3.49 5.32
N ALA A 41 0.55 -2.68 4.73
CA ALA A 41 1.97 -2.74 5.04
C ALA A 41 2.26 -2.22 6.45
N VAL A 42 1.52 -1.22 6.89
CA VAL A 42 1.65 -0.68 8.25
C VAL A 42 1.18 -1.70 9.29
N LEU A 43 0.01 -2.29 9.07
CA LEU A 43 -0.58 -3.25 10.01
C LEU A 43 0.28 -4.51 10.15
N ASN A 44 0.90 -4.93 9.07
CA ASN A 44 1.69 -6.17 9.05
C ASN A 44 3.04 -6.02 9.75
N GLU A 45 3.60 -4.83 9.79
CA GLU A 45 4.92 -4.63 10.39
C GLU A 45 4.86 -4.25 11.87
N GLY A 46 3.81 -3.56 12.28
CA GLY A 46 3.73 -3.01 13.62
C GLY A 46 4.56 -1.73 13.77
N THR A 47 5.14 -1.55 14.96
CA THR A 47 5.90 -0.34 15.27
C THR A 47 7.36 -0.50 14.84
N ARG A 48 7.88 0.52 14.17
CA ARG A 48 9.28 0.56 13.76
C ARG A 48 9.95 1.81 14.32
N LYS A 49 11.15 1.64 14.88
CA LYS A 49 11.93 2.76 15.40
C LYS A 49 12.34 3.71 14.28
N GLY A 50 12.15 4.99 14.51
CA GLY A 50 12.54 6.03 13.55
C GLY A 50 11.48 6.35 12.50
N VAL A 51 10.34 5.65 12.52
CA VAL A 51 9.24 5.89 11.58
C VAL A 51 7.94 6.11 12.34
N LYS A 52 7.21 7.14 11.94
CA LYS A 52 5.87 7.40 12.48
C LYS A 52 4.87 7.38 11.32
N TYR A 53 3.77 6.67 11.52
CA TYR A 53 2.69 6.59 10.54
C TYR A 53 1.57 7.53 10.94
N ILE A 54 1.20 8.40 10.02
CA ILE A 54 0.17 9.41 10.24
C ILE A 54 -0.96 9.18 9.25
N PRO A 55 -2.20 8.95 9.74
CA PRO A 55 -3.34 8.78 8.83
C PRO A 55 -3.58 10.02 7.97
N CYS A 56 -3.95 9.80 6.72
CA CYS A 56 -4.32 10.89 5.83
C CYS A 56 -5.75 11.35 6.12
N HIS A 57 -5.99 12.64 5.98
CA HIS A 57 -7.36 13.17 6.06
C HIS A 57 -8.13 12.86 4.78
N SER A 58 -9.44 12.85 4.87
CA SER A 58 -10.31 12.65 3.72
C SER A 58 -10.18 13.80 2.71
N PRO A 59 -10.11 13.53 1.37
CA PRO A 59 -10.14 12.20 0.77
C PRO A 59 -8.81 11.47 0.92
N GLU A 60 -8.88 10.23 1.38
CA GLU A 60 -7.68 9.41 1.54
C GLU A 60 -7.20 8.90 0.19
N PRO A 61 -5.89 8.95 -0.09
CA PRO A 61 -5.37 8.29 -1.29
C PRO A 61 -5.54 6.77 -1.15
N ALA A 62 -5.96 6.14 -2.23
CA ALA A 62 -6.22 4.70 -2.22
C ALA A 62 -5.81 4.08 -3.54
N ARG A 63 -5.59 2.78 -3.52
CA ARG A 63 -5.34 2.00 -4.72
C ARG A 63 -6.09 0.68 -4.64
N THR A 64 -6.47 0.17 -5.80
CA THR A 64 -7.14 -1.12 -5.89
C THR A 64 -6.14 -2.18 -6.30
N ILE A 65 -6.12 -3.27 -5.56
CA ILE A 65 -5.31 -4.45 -5.91
C ILE A 65 -6.24 -5.44 -6.59
N THR A 66 -5.85 -5.89 -7.77
CA THR A 66 -6.71 -6.70 -8.63
C THR A 66 -5.96 -7.96 -9.06
N LEU A 67 -6.66 -9.09 -9.03
CA LEU A 67 -6.15 -10.33 -9.61
C LEU A 67 -6.54 -10.37 -11.09
N VAL A 68 -5.53 -10.48 -11.96
CA VAL A 68 -5.71 -10.47 -13.40
C VAL A 68 -5.37 -11.85 -13.97
N TYR A 69 -6.19 -12.35 -14.88
CA TYR A 69 -5.91 -13.62 -15.54
C TYR A 69 -6.37 -13.57 -17.00
N ARG A 70 -5.85 -14.53 -17.79
CA ARG A 70 -6.14 -14.59 -19.22
C ARG A 70 -7.62 -14.93 -19.47
N PRO A 71 -8.31 -14.18 -20.36
CA PRO A 71 -9.68 -14.52 -20.75
C PRO A 71 -9.72 -15.93 -21.34
N GLY A 72 -10.75 -16.71 -20.99
CA GLY A 72 -10.90 -18.06 -21.49
C GLY A 72 -10.02 -19.11 -20.81
N SER A 73 -9.31 -18.75 -19.75
CA SER A 73 -8.51 -19.71 -19.00
C SER A 73 -9.39 -20.82 -18.41
N PRO A 74 -8.98 -22.10 -18.55
CA PRO A 74 -9.72 -23.20 -17.91
C PRO A 74 -9.67 -23.17 -16.39
N LEU A 75 -8.79 -22.35 -15.80
CA LEU A 75 -8.63 -22.22 -14.35
C LEU A 75 -9.42 -21.04 -13.78
N ARG A 76 -10.30 -20.42 -14.55
CA ARG A 76 -11.05 -19.24 -14.14
C ARG A 76 -11.74 -19.41 -12.79
N ASN A 77 -12.42 -20.54 -12.58
CA ASN A 77 -13.11 -20.79 -11.33
C ASN A 77 -12.15 -20.85 -10.14
N ARG A 78 -10.97 -21.39 -10.35
CA ARG A 78 -9.93 -21.45 -9.31
C ARG A 78 -9.41 -20.05 -8.98
N TYR A 79 -9.19 -19.23 -10.00
CA TYR A 79 -8.74 -17.84 -9.80
C TYR A 79 -9.78 -17.03 -9.04
N GLU A 80 -11.05 -17.21 -9.35
CA GLU A 80 -12.13 -16.53 -8.64
C GLU A 80 -12.19 -16.94 -7.18
N ARG A 81 -11.98 -18.23 -6.90
CA ARG A 81 -11.94 -18.73 -5.52
C ARG A 81 -10.75 -18.15 -4.74
N VAL A 82 -9.58 -18.08 -5.36
CA VAL A 82 -8.40 -17.47 -4.76
C VAL A 82 -8.65 -16.00 -4.47
N ALA A 83 -9.21 -15.28 -5.44
CA ALA A 83 -9.51 -13.86 -5.27
C ALA A 83 -10.50 -13.61 -4.12
N SER A 84 -11.53 -14.46 -4.00
CA SER A 84 -12.50 -14.36 -2.91
C SER A 84 -11.85 -14.62 -1.56
N ALA A 85 -10.99 -15.63 -1.47
CA ALA A 85 -10.29 -15.95 -0.23
C ALA A 85 -9.38 -14.80 0.21
N ILE A 86 -8.62 -14.23 -0.73
CA ILE A 86 -7.75 -13.09 -0.43
C ILE A 86 -8.58 -11.88 -0.01
N SER A 87 -9.66 -11.59 -0.71
CA SER A 87 -10.53 -10.46 -0.41
C SER A 87 -11.13 -10.56 1.00
N GLU A 88 -11.60 -11.74 1.38
CA GLU A 88 -12.14 -11.97 2.73
C GLU A 88 -11.06 -11.79 3.80
N GLN A 89 -9.88 -12.31 3.55
CA GLN A 89 -8.77 -12.19 4.49
C GLN A 89 -8.35 -10.73 4.68
N VAL A 90 -8.26 -9.97 3.61
CA VAL A 90 -7.91 -8.55 3.65
C VAL A 90 -8.97 -7.75 4.40
N LYS A 91 -10.25 -8.00 4.14
CA LYS A 91 -11.34 -7.34 4.87
C LYS A 91 -11.27 -7.62 6.36
N SER A 92 -10.96 -8.87 6.73
CA SER A 92 -10.79 -9.26 8.12
C SER A 92 -9.64 -8.51 8.79
N ILE A 93 -8.51 -8.42 8.12
CA ILE A 93 -7.33 -7.71 8.65
C ILE A 93 -7.64 -6.23 8.85
N LEU A 94 -8.26 -5.59 7.85
CA LEU A 94 -8.57 -4.16 7.92
C LEU A 94 -9.64 -3.84 8.95
N SER A 95 -10.60 -4.74 9.17
CA SER A 95 -11.66 -4.51 10.16
C SER A 95 -11.17 -4.70 11.60
N ASN A 96 -10.09 -5.43 11.82
CA ASN A 96 -9.50 -5.66 13.13
C ASN A 96 -8.42 -4.64 13.50
N LYS A 97 -8.18 -3.66 12.67
CA LYS A 97 -7.20 -2.61 12.97
C LYS A 97 -7.67 -1.74 14.14
N LYS A 98 -6.73 -1.25 14.87
CA LYS A 98 -6.99 -0.29 15.96
C LYS A 98 -6.11 0.94 15.82
#